data_084b74457dd6e4013d8f2c97e743a922
#
_entry.id   084b74457dd6e4013d8f2c97e743a922
#
_cell.length_a   1.000
_cell.length_b   1.000
_cell.length_c   1.000
_cell.angle_alpha   90.00
_cell.angle_beta   90.00
_cell.angle_gamma   90.00
#
_symmetry.space_group_name_H-M   'P 1'
#
loop_
_entity.id
_entity.type
_entity.pdbx_description
1 polymer ?
#
loop_
_entity_poly.entity_id
_entity_poly.type
_entity_poly.pdbx_seq_one_letter_code
_entity_poly.pdbx_strand_id
1 'polypeptide(L)'
;HERTLPFEIPHEICYGKFGRYLGGIMGEVATGGYDLGIVVDPDVDRLAFIQEDGKMYGEEYTLVSVADYILDHVKGATVSNLSSTRALRDVTERHGCQYFASAVGEVNVTTKMKEVGAVIGGEGNGGVIYPESHYGRDALVGIALFLSSLAQKGVTCSELRKTFPTYYIAKNRIDLTPDTDMDAILGKVKERFGSMDDVQVTDIDGVKLDFPTKWVHLRKSNTEPIMRVYSEAATMEEADALGKELMDVVYEMTK
;
A
#
# COMPACT_ATOMS: atom_id res chain seq x y z
N HIS A 1 30.99 -2.21 -2.51
CA HIS A 1 31.07 -3.34 -1.54
C HIS A 1 29.68 -3.92 -1.39
N GLU A 2 29.41 -5.00 -2.13
CA GLU A 2 28.24 -5.85 -1.90
C GLU A 2 28.38 -6.51 -0.52
N ARG A 3 27.64 -6.06 0.45
CA ARG A 3 27.36 -6.85 1.66
C ARG A 3 26.02 -7.53 1.45
N THR A 4 26.06 -8.76 0.96
CA THR A 4 24.93 -9.69 1.05
C THR A 4 24.71 -9.98 2.52
N LEU A 5 23.70 -9.39 3.13
CA LEU A 5 23.25 -9.80 4.46
C LEU A 5 22.45 -11.10 4.29
N PRO A 6 22.77 -12.16 5.04
CA PRO A 6 22.03 -13.41 4.99
C PRO A 6 20.73 -13.25 5.81
N PHE A 7 19.70 -12.65 5.24
CA PHE A 7 18.38 -12.61 5.86
C PHE A 7 17.31 -12.83 4.81
N GLU A 8 16.61 -13.96 4.94
CA GLU A 8 15.26 -14.09 4.42
C GLU A 8 14.43 -12.97 5.06
N ILE A 9 13.90 -12.07 4.24
CA ILE A 9 12.95 -11.05 4.67
C ILE A 9 11.62 -11.78 4.87
N PRO A 10 11.13 -12.02 6.09
CA PRO A 10 9.87 -12.70 6.30
C PRO A 10 8.73 -11.90 5.66
N HIS A 11 7.74 -12.59 5.11
CA HIS A 11 6.52 -12.00 4.52
C HIS A 11 5.81 -10.96 5.41
N GLU A 12 6.06 -11.01 6.72
CA GLU A 12 5.51 -10.10 7.73
C GLU A 12 6.21 -8.72 7.79
N ILE A 13 7.26 -8.50 7.01
CA ILE A 13 8.10 -7.29 7.09
C ILE A 13 7.42 -6.07 6.48
N CYS A 14 6.38 -6.24 5.69
CA CYS A 14 5.68 -5.12 5.06
C CYS A 14 4.99 -4.14 6.04
N TYR A 15 5.04 -4.35 7.37
CA TYR A 15 4.13 -3.61 8.25
C TYR A 15 4.72 -3.29 9.62
N GLY A 16 5.31 -2.12 9.76
CA GLY A 16 5.69 -1.55 11.07
C GLY A 16 6.89 -2.17 11.78
N LYS A 17 7.42 -3.30 11.28
CA LYS A 17 8.62 -3.95 11.80
C LYS A 17 9.89 -3.65 10.98
N PHE A 18 9.78 -2.96 9.85
CA PHE A 18 10.89 -2.63 8.97
C PHE A 18 12.05 -1.94 9.70
N GLY A 19 11.76 -0.97 10.56
CA GLY A 19 12.80 -0.24 11.29
C GLY A 19 13.71 -1.13 12.14
N ARG A 20 13.24 -2.30 12.55
CA ARG A 20 14.04 -3.21 13.38
C ARG A 20 15.03 -4.03 12.55
N TYR A 21 14.68 -4.39 11.31
CA TYR A 21 15.52 -5.19 10.40
C TYR A 21 16.38 -4.31 9.49
N LEU A 22 15.88 -3.14 9.11
CA LEU A 22 16.59 -2.19 8.25
C LEU A 22 17.40 -1.13 9.04
N GLY A 23 17.39 -1.18 10.37
CA GLY A 23 18.09 -0.21 11.22
C GLY A 23 19.57 -0.03 10.87
N GLY A 24 20.24 -1.09 10.42
CA GLY A 24 21.64 -1.03 9.99
C GLY A 24 21.83 -0.15 8.74
N ILE A 25 21.07 -0.44 7.67
CA ILE A 25 21.15 0.34 6.43
C ILE A 25 20.59 1.75 6.60
N MET A 26 19.54 1.95 7.40
CA MET A 26 19.03 3.27 7.75
C MET A 26 20.08 4.15 8.41
N GLY A 27 20.83 3.58 9.39
CA GLY A 27 21.94 4.27 10.06
C GLY A 27 23.10 4.56 9.10
N GLU A 28 23.41 3.64 8.19
CA GLU A 28 24.47 3.82 7.19
C GLU A 28 24.10 4.93 6.19
N VAL A 29 22.86 4.97 5.71
CA VAL A 29 22.38 6.04 4.83
C VAL A 29 22.42 7.39 5.52
N ALA A 30 21.93 7.48 6.78
CA ALA A 30 21.88 8.72 7.54
C ALA A 30 23.27 9.36 7.78
N THR A 31 24.33 8.55 7.88
CA THR A 31 25.68 9.01 8.24
C THR A 31 26.71 8.91 7.12
N GLY A 32 26.43 8.16 6.08
CA GLY A 32 27.37 7.84 5.00
C GLY A 32 27.39 8.83 3.85
N GLY A 33 26.55 9.86 3.84
CA GLY A 33 26.48 10.86 2.75
C GLY A 33 25.85 10.32 1.46
N TYR A 34 24.96 9.34 1.58
CA TYR A 34 24.20 8.78 0.46
C TYR A 34 22.95 9.61 0.18
N ASP A 35 22.59 9.74 -1.10
CA ASP A 35 21.37 10.44 -1.53
C ASP A 35 20.10 9.65 -1.21
N LEU A 36 20.17 8.31 -1.20
CA LEU A 36 19.12 7.41 -0.76
C LEU A 36 19.65 5.98 -0.55
N GLY A 37 18.89 5.17 0.19
CA GLY A 37 19.06 3.73 0.29
C GLY A 37 17.99 3.00 -0.52
N ILE A 38 18.36 1.87 -1.12
CA ILE A 38 17.46 1.03 -1.92
C ILE A 38 17.49 -0.37 -1.34
N VAL A 39 16.31 -0.92 -1.05
CA VAL A 39 16.15 -2.29 -0.54
C VAL A 39 15.12 -3.01 -1.40
N VAL A 40 15.48 -4.20 -1.85
CA VAL A 40 14.59 -5.12 -2.56
C VAL A 40 14.46 -6.43 -1.79
N ASP A 41 13.38 -7.14 -1.98
CA ASP A 41 13.19 -8.48 -1.46
C ASP A 41 13.91 -9.55 -2.32
N PRO A 42 13.97 -10.82 -1.90
CA PRO A 42 14.77 -11.84 -2.59
C PRO A 42 14.36 -12.15 -4.03
N ASP A 43 13.08 -12.00 -4.37
CA ASP A 43 12.55 -12.19 -5.71
C ASP A 43 12.46 -10.89 -6.53
N VAL A 44 12.93 -9.76 -5.94
CA VAL A 44 13.11 -8.46 -6.60
C VAL A 44 11.80 -7.92 -7.21
N ASP A 45 10.69 -8.21 -6.57
CA ASP A 45 9.36 -7.76 -6.99
C ASP A 45 8.80 -6.63 -6.11
N ARG A 46 9.42 -6.38 -4.92
CA ARG A 46 9.07 -5.33 -3.96
C ARG A 46 10.25 -4.44 -3.66
N LEU A 47 9.96 -3.19 -3.39
CA LEU A 47 10.94 -2.12 -3.29
C LEU A 47 10.62 -1.20 -2.12
N ALA A 48 11.62 -0.93 -1.30
CA ALA A 48 11.58 0.08 -0.25
C ALA A 48 12.74 1.07 -0.43
N PHE A 49 12.45 2.36 -0.21
CA PHE A 49 13.45 3.42 -0.21
C PHE A 49 13.73 3.94 1.21
N ILE A 50 14.97 4.33 1.45
CA ILE A 50 15.42 5.01 2.65
C ILE A 50 15.88 6.40 2.22
N GLN A 51 15.31 7.42 2.84
CA GLN A 51 15.61 8.82 2.57
C GLN A 51 17.04 9.15 3.01
N GLU A 52 17.62 10.21 2.49
CA GLU A 52 18.95 10.70 2.82
C GLU A 52 19.15 10.98 4.33
N ASP A 53 18.05 11.25 5.06
CA ASP A 53 18.07 11.44 6.51
C ASP A 53 17.96 10.13 7.32
N GLY A 54 18.00 8.98 6.64
CA GLY A 54 17.91 7.65 7.24
C GLY A 54 16.50 7.17 7.57
N LYS A 55 15.46 7.95 7.27
CA LYS A 55 14.08 7.54 7.49
C LYS A 55 13.55 6.70 6.33
N MET A 56 12.59 5.83 6.64
CA MET A 56 11.86 5.11 5.60
C MET A 56 11.04 6.09 4.75
N TYR A 57 11.10 5.92 3.43
CA TYR A 57 10.23 6.65 2.50
C TYR A 57 8.76 6.23 2.66
N GLY A 58 8.56 4.97 3.02
CA GLY A 58 7.30 4.27 3.12
C GLY A 58 6.96 3.49 1.84
N GLU A 59 6.77 2.18 1.98
CA GLU A 59 6.54 1.27 0.87
C GLU A 59 5.30 1.62 0.03
N GLU A 60 4.25 2.12 0.67
CA GLU A 60 3.04 2.62 0.00
C GLU A 60 3.35 3.76 -0.97
N TYR A 61 4.31 4.63 -0.62
CA TYR A 61 4.66 5.83 -1.39
C TYR A 61 5.62 5.57 -2.56
N THR A 62 6.20 4.37 -2.63
CA THR A 62 6.96 3.94 -3.81
C THR A 62 6.08 4.01 -5.06
N LEU A 63 4.92 3.35 -5.03
CA LEU A 63 3.97 3.38 -6.15
C LEU A 63 3.41 4.80 -6.39
N VAL A 64 3.08 5.53 -5.33
CA VAL A 64 2.55 6.91 -5.42
C VAL A 64 3.50 7.82 -6.18
N SER A 65 4.80 7.78 -5.85
CA SER A 65 5.83 8.62 -6.48
C SER A 65 6.09 8.26 -7.93
N VAL A 66 6.15 6.95 -8.21
CA VAL A 66 6.35 6.46 -9.58
C VAL A 66 5.13 6.79 -10.44
N ALA A 67 3.91 6.67 -9.89
CA ALA A 67 2.69 7.04 -10.60
C ALA A 67 2.63 8.55 -10.88
N ASP A 68 3.00 9.41 -9.93
CA ASP A 68 3.10 10.86 -10.13
C ASP A 68 4.03 11.18 -11.30
N TYR A 69 5.22 10.56 -11.33
CA TYR A 69 6.19 10.73 -12.40
C TYR A 69 5.64 10.29 -13.77
N ILE A 70 5.02 9.10 -13.84
CA ILE A 70 4.44 8.62 -15.11
C ILE A 70 3.31 9.53 -15.57
N LEU A 71 2.43 9.98 -14.67
CA LEU A 71 1.30 10.86 -15.01
C LEU A 71 1.73 12.29 -15.40
N ASP A 72 2.94 12.73 -15.04
CA ASP A 72 3.54 13.96 -15.57
C ASP A 72 3.81 13.83 -17.10
N HIS A 73 4.08 12.63 -17.60
CA HIS A 73 4.45 12.37 -19.00
C HIS A 73 3.31 11.78 -19.84
N VAL A 74 2.53 10.87 -19.25
CA VAL A 74 1.45 10.14 -19.95
C VAL A 74 0.20 10.14 -19.09
N LYS A 75 -0.88 10.77 -19.61
CA LYS A 75 -2.18 10.74 -18.94
C LYS A 75 -2.87 9.39 -19.16
N GLY A 76 -3.38 8.81 -18.07
CA GLY A 76 -4.05 7.52 -18.11
C GLY A 76 -4.52 7.06 -16.74
N ALA A 77 -5.21 5.93 -16.71
CA ALA A 77 -5.69 5.36 -15.46
C ALA A 77 -4.55 4.80 -14.60
N THR A 78 -4.74 4.79 -13.28
CA THR A 78 -3.89 4.06 -12.33
C THR A 78 -4.69 2.98 -11.60
N VAL A 79 -4.02 1.93 -11.14
CA VAL A 79 -4.64 0.83 -10.41
C VAL A 79 -3.81 0.46 -9.19
N SER A 80 -4.46 0.27 -8.04
CA SER A 80 -3.88 -0.47 -6.92
C SER A 80 -4.90 -1.42 -6.28
N ASN A 81 -4.44 -2.28 -5.37
CA ASN A 81 -5.37 -3.11 -4.62
C ASN A 81 -6.11 -2.32 -3.53
N LEU A 82 -7.23 -2.86 -3.04
CA LEU A 82 -8.10 -2.23 -2.03
C LEU A 82 -7.39 -1.90 -0.71
N SER A 83 -6.31 -2.61 -0.37
CA SER A 83 -5.56 -2.42 0.88
C SER A 83 -4.41 -1.41 0.76
N SER A 84 -4.21 -0.79 -0.40
CA SER A 84 -3.18 0.23 -0.64
C SER A 84 -3.65 1.62 -0.22
N THR A 85 -2.68 2.51 0.03
CA THR A 85 -2.96 3.88 0.43
C THR A 85 -3.84 4.64 -0.57
N ARG A 86 -4.75 5.47 -0.05
CA ARG A 86 -5.54 6.41 -0.86
C ARG A 86 -4.71 7.50 -1.53
N ALA A 87 -3.45 7.70 -1.09
CA ALA A 87 -2.56 8.69 -1.68
C ALA A 87 -2.38 8.51 -3.20
N LEU A 88 -2.44 7.26 -3.71
CA LEU A 88 -2.39 7.00 -5.15
C LEU A 88 -3.63 7.58 -5.86
N ARG A 89 -4.83 7.40 -5.28
CA ARG A 89 -6.06 7.99 -5.81
C ARG A 89 -5.94 9.52 -5.86
N ASP A 90 -5.52 10.13 -4.75
CA ASP A 90 -5.43 11.59 -4.63
C ASP A 90 -4.43 12.17 -5.66
N VAL A 91 -3.30 11.51 -5.85
CA VAL A 91 -2.31 11.89 -6.88
C VAL A 91 -2.89 11.72 -8.28
N THR A 92 -3.55 10.61 -8.55
CA THR A 92 -4.17 10.34 -9.86
C THR A 92 -5.23 11.39 -10.22
N GLU A 93 -6.10 11.72 -9.27
CA GLU A 93 -7.13 12.74 -9.44
C GLU A 93 -6.53 14.15 -9.61
N ARG A 94 -5.44 14.46 -8.90
CA ARG A 94 -4.68 15.71 -9.09
C ARG A 94 -4.19 15.88 -10.53
N HIS A 95 -3.83 14.78 -11.20
CA HIS A 95 -3.46 14.77 -12.62
C HIS A 95 -4.66 14.80 -13.58
N GLY A 96 -5.90 14.83 -13.06
CA GLY A 96 -7.13 14.77 -13.86
C GLY A 96 -7.36 13.39 -14.48
N CYS A 97 -6.80 12.34 -13.90
CA CYS A 97 -6.89 10.95 -14.37
C CYS A 97 -7.80 10.12 -13.46
N GLN A 98 -8.14 8.90 -13.90
CA GLN A 98 -9.02 8.00 -13.16
C GLN A 98 -8.22 6.95 -12.39
N TYR A 99 -8.57 6.75 -11.12
CA TYR A 99 -8.07 5.69 -10.27
C TYR A 99 -9.06 4.53 -10.20
N PHE A 100 -8.56 3.31 -10.23
CA PHE A 100 -9.35 2.09 -10.03
C PHE A 100 -8.73 1.21 -8.95
N ALA A 101 -9.58 0.59 -8.15
CA ALA A 101 -9.18 -0.40 -7.16
C ALA A 101 -9.45 -1.82 -7.68
N SER A 102 -8.60 -2.77 -7.29
CA SER A 102 -8.79 -4.21 -7.53
C SER A 102 -8.86 -4.98 -6.21
N ALA A 103 -9.28 -6.24 -6.27
CA ALA A 103 -9.02 -7.19 -5.20
C ALA A 103 -7.51 -7.28 -4.92
N VAL A 104 -7.14 -7.71 -3.71
CA VAL A 104 -5.74 -7.89 -3.30
C VAL A 104 -5.09 -9.03 -4.06
N GLY A 105 -3.84 -8.82 -4.47
CA GLY A 105 -3.01 -9.75 -5.21
C GLY A 105 -2.65 -9.28 -6.61
N GLU A 106 -1.43 -9.53 -7.01
CA GLU A 106 -0.84 -9.06 -8.27
C GLU A 106 -1.69 -9.40 -9.50
N VAL A 107 -2.21 -10.64 -9.56
CA VAL A 107 -3.04 -11.10 -10.69
C VAL A 107 -4.31 -10.26 -10.82
N ASN A 108 -4.93 -9.86 -9.70
CA ASN A 108 -6.12 -9.02 -9.70
C ASN A 108 -5.78 -7.59 -10.15
N VAL A 109 -4.64 -7.05 -9.68
CA VAL A 109 -4.15 -5.73 -10.09
C VAL A 109 -3.88 -5.72 -11.59
N THR A 110 -3.11 -6.68 -12.11
CA THR A 110 -2.76 -6.75 -13.55
C THR A 110 -3.98 -6.97 -14.44
N THR A 111 -4.94 -7.77 -13.99
CA THR A 111 -6.21 -7.97 -14.70
C THR A 111 -6.98 -6.66 -14.82
N LYS A 112 -7.14 -5.93 -13.69
CA LYS A 112 -7.80 -4.63 -13.69
C LYS A 112 -7.04 -3.60 -14.53
N MET A 113 -5.72 -3.58 -14.48
CA MET A 113 -4.90 -2.70 -15.31
C MET A 113 -5.15 -2.92 -16.81
N LYS A 114 -5.21 -4.17 -17.24
CA LYS A 114 -5.52 -4.52 -18.64
C LYS A 114 -6.95 -4.12 -19.05
N GLU A 115 -7.91 -4.33 -18.14
CA GLU A 115 -9.31 -3.98 -18.35
C GLU A 115 -9.51 -2.47 -18.60
N VAL A 116 -8.83 -1.63 -17.81
CA VAL A 116 -9.02 -0.17 -17.85
C VAL A 116 -7.95 0.56 -18.67
N GLY A 117 -6.98 -0.15 -19.25
CA GLY A 117 -5.86 0.45 -19.98
C GLY A 117 -4.97 1.33 -19.09
N ALA A 118 -4.70 0.88 -17.86
CA ALA A 118 -3.90 1.65 -16.89
C ALA A 118 -2.45 1.82 -17.35
N VAL A 119 -1.90 3.02 -17.17
CA VAL A 119 -0.51 3.34 -17.55
C VAL A 119 0.50 2.99 -16.47
N ILE A 120 0.04 2.84 -15.21
CA ILE A 120 0.84 2.43 -14.06
C ILE A 120 -0.08 1.81 -13.01
N GLY A 121 0.42 0.86 -12.25
CA GLY A 121 -0.29 0.27 -11.12
C GLY A 121 0.64 -0.49 -10.19
N GLY A 122 0.07 -1.17 -9.21
CA GLY A 122 0.86 -1.96 -8.26
C GLY A 122 0.14 -2.19 -6.94
N GLU A 123 0.94 -2.48 -5.93
CA GLU A 123 0.47 -2.76 -4.59
C GLU A 123 1.22 -1.90 -3.56
N GLY A 124 0.56 -1.57 -2.45
CA GLY A 124 1.12 -0.75 -1.36
C GLY A 124 2.27 -1.40 -0.57
N ASN A 125 2.75 -2.54 -1.03
CA ASN A 125 3.90 -3.25 -0.48
C ASN A 125 5.22 -2.95 -1.20
N GLY A 126 5.27 -1.87 -2.00
CA GLY A 126 6.41 -1.50 -2.84
C GLY A 126 6.44 -2.17 -4.21
N GLY A 127 5.40 -2.93 -4.57
CA GLY A 127 5.30 -3.58 -5.88
C GLY A 127 4.81 -2.62 -6.96
N VAL A 128 5.65 -2.29 -7.92
CA VAL A 128 5.36 -1.43 -9.07
C VAL A 128 5.13 -2.28 -10.31
N ILE A 129 4.05 -2.00 -11.06
CA ILE A 129 3.73 -2.64 -12.34
C ILE A 129 3.65 -1.56 -13.41
N TYR A 130 4.56 -1.61 -14.38
CA TYR A 130 4.64 -0.67 -15.48
C TYR A 130 4.41 -1.38 -16.82
N PRO A 131 3.23 -1.22 -17.45
CA PRO A 131 2.85 -1.98 -18.65
C PRO A 131 3.78 -1.83 -19.84
N GLU A 132 4.45 -0.68 -20.00
CA GLU A 132 5.44 -0.47 -21.07
C GLU A 132 6.66 -1.42 -20.94
N SER A 133 6.96 -1.91 -19.73
CA SER A 133 7.94 -2.96 -19.48
C SER A 133 7.26 -4.33 -19.55
N HIS A 134 6.42 -4.63 -18.58
CA HIS A 134 5.61 -5.87 -18.52
C HIS A 134 4.50 -5.79 -17.45
N TYR A 135 3.58 -6.74 -17.46
CA TYR A 135 2.51 -6.88 -16.49
C TYR A 135 2.91 -7.78 -15.31
N GLY A 136 3.87 -7.36 -14.54
CA GLY A 136 4.34 -7.99 -13.30
C GLY A 136 4.98 -6.96 -12.41
N ARG A 137 5.02 -7.21 -11.09
CA ARG A 137 5.74 -6.34 -10.17
C ARG A 137 7.24 -6.41 -10.47
N ASP A 138 7.89 -5.26 -10.51
CA ASP A 138 9.30 -5.15 -10.88
C ASP A 138 9.98 -4.03 -10.09
N ALA A 139 10.84 -4.41 -9.15
CA ALA A 139 11.58 -3.46 -8.34
C ALA A 139 12.60 -2.66 -9.16
N LEU A 140 13.23 -3.25 -10.19
CA LEU A 140 14.24 -2.56 -11.00
C LEU A 140 13.60 -1.45 -11.84
N VAL A 141 12.44 -1.71 -12.41
CA VAL A 141 11.64 -0.69 -13.11
C VAL A 141 11.22 0.40 -12.11
N GLY A 142 10.75 0.03 -10.93
CA GLY A 142 10.40 0.98 -9.86
C GLY A 142 11.58 1.88 -9.47
N ILE A 143 12.78 1.32 -9.31
CA ILE A 143 14.02 2.07 -9.03
C ILE A 143 14.32 3.05 -10.17
N ALA A 144 14.32 2.59 -11.41
CA ALA A 144 14.63 3.43 -12.56
C ALA A 144 13.68 4.63 -12.67
N LEU A 145 12.37 4.40 -12.52
CA LEU A 145 11.35 5.45 -12.59
C LEU A 145 11.47 6.42 -11.41
N PHE A 146 11.71 5.93 -10.19
CA PHE A 146 11.88 6.77 -9.01
C PHE A 146 13.12 7.66 -9.12
N LEU A 147 14.27 7.11 -9.50
CA LEU A 147 15.51 7.88 -9.72
C LEU A 147 15.34 8.92 -10.83
N SER A 148 14.64 8.57 -11.91
CA SER A 148 14.31 9.50 -12.99
C SER A 148 13.47 10.67 -12.49
N SER A 149 12.48 10.40 -11.60
CA SER A 149 11.67 11.43 -10.96
C SER A 149 12.51 12.38 -10.11
N LEU A 150 13.41 11.86 -9.25
CA LEU A 150 14.29 12.69 -8.43
C LEU A 150 15.21 13.55 -9.30
N ALA A 151 15.84 12.95 -10.32
CA ALA A 151 16.75 13.66 -11.23
C ALA A 151 16.03 14.77 -12.01
N GLN A 152 14.84 14.49 -12.52
CA GLN A 152 14.07 15.47 -13.29
C GLN A 152 13.54 16.62 -12.43
N LYS A 153 13.08 16.32 -11.22
CA LYS A 153 12.55 17.32 -10.29
C LYS A 153 13.68 18.11 -9.58
N GLY A 154 14.89 17.57 -9.53
CA GLY A 154 16.05 18.19 -8.88
C GLY A 154 15.86 18.33 -7.36
N VAL A 155 15.19 17.36 -6.74
CA VAL A 155 14.87 17.36 -5.30
C VAL A 155 15.45 16.13 -4.61
N THR A 156 15.62 16.19 -3.30
CA THR A 156 16.01 15.04 -2.49
C THR A 156 14.84 14.07 -2.29
N CYS A 157 15.15 12.87 -1.80
CA CYS A 157 14.14 11.85 -1.53
C CYS A 157 13.12 12.34 -0.49
N SER A 158 13.58 12.97 0.60
CA SER A 158 12.69 13.51 1.64
C SER A 158 11.85 14.70 1.16
N GLU A 159 12.39 15.53 0.27
CA GLU A 159 11.65 16.63 -0.33
C GLU A 159 10.54 16.12 -1.24
N LEU A 160 10.83 15.11 -2.08
CA LEU A 160 9.81 14.47 -2.91
C LEU A 160 8.70 13.88 -2.04
N ARG A 161 9.03 13.17 -0.96
CA ARG A 161 8.05 12.57 -0.04
C ARG A 161 7.06 13.60 0.53
N LYS A 162 7.52 14.81 0.84
CA LYS A 162 6.71 15.89 1.40
C LYS A 162 5.70 16.48 0.40
N THR A 163 5.83 16.21 -0.89
CA THR A 163 4.88 16.69 -1.91
C THR A 163 3.58 15.89 -1.96
N PHE A 164 3.56 14.72 -1.32
CA PHE A 164 2.41 13.82 -1.29
C PHE A 164 1.62 13.96 0.02
N PRO A 165 0.29 13.77 -0.01
CA PRO A 165 -0.50 13.69 1.20
C PRO A 165 0.01 12.56 2.11
N THR A 166 -0.01 12.78 3.41
CA THR A 166 0.47 11.79 4.37
C THR A 166 -0.69 11.07 5.01
N TYR A 167 -0.69 9.74 4.87
CA TYR A 167 -1.62 8.82 5.50
C TYR A 167 -0.85 7.73 6.25
N TYR A 168 -1.51 7.14 7.24
CA TYR A 168 -0.96 6.06 8.06
C TYR A 168 -1.90 4.88 8.02
N ILE A 169 -1.35 3.68 7.80
CA ILE A 169 -2.11 2.44 7.75
C ILE A 169 -1.81 1.61 9.00
N ALA A 170 -2.84 1.35 9.80
CA ALA A 170 -2.81 0.35 10.86
C ALA A 170 -3.22 -1.01 10.29
N LYS A 171 -2.47 -2.07 10.65
CA LYS A 171 -2.67 -3.43 10.15
C LYS A 171 -2.91 -4.36 11.31
N ASN A 172 -4.17 -4.71 11.50
CA ASN A 172 -4.67 -5.56 12.56
C ASN A 172 -5.18 -6.89 11.99
N ARG A 173 -5.41 -7.85 12.86
CA ARG A 173 -6.07 -9.12 12.53
C ARG A 173 -6.99 -9.54 13.68
N ILE A 174 -8.00 -10.29 13.32
CA ILE A 174 -8.89 -11.00 14.26
C ILE A 174 -8.61 -12.48 14.08
N ASP A 175 -8.21 -13.16 15.15
CA ASP A 175 -8.11 -14.61 15.18
C ASP A 175 -9.50 -15.18 15.41
N LEU A 176 -9.94 -16.06 14.51
CA LEU A 176 -11.29 -16.65 14.51
C LEU A 176 -11.17 -18.17 14.64
N THR A 177 -12.28 -18.81 15.02
CA THR A 177 -12.35 -20.27 15.02
C THR A 177 -12.62 -20.76 13.60
N PRO A 178 -12.17 -21.99 13.24
CA PRO A 178 -12.42 -22.56 11.91
C PRO A 178 -13.91 -22.64 11.53
N ASP A 179 -14.79 -22.72 12.53
CA ASP A 179 -16.24 -22.82 12.33
C ASP A 179 -16.93 -21.46 12.18
N THR A 180 -16.17 -20.35 12.25
CA THR A 180 -16.74 -19.00 12.13
C THR A 180 -17.11 -18.70 10.68
N ASP A 181 -18.39 -18.37 10.43
CA ASP A 181 -18.85 -17.94 9.11
C ASP A 181 -18.45 -16.48 8.85
N MET A 182 -17.24 -16.33 8.29
CA MET A 182 -16.67 -15.02 7.98
C MET A 182 -17.47 -14.27 6.90
N ASP A 183 -18.09 -14.97 5.96
CA ASP A 183 -18.89 -14.34 4.89
C ASP A 183 -20.20 -13.77 5.47
N ALA A 184 -20.83 -14.46 6.41
CA ALA A 184 -21.99 -13.93 7.13
C ALA A 184 -21.62 -12.68 7.96
N ILE A 185 -20.45 -12.65 8.60
CA ILE A 185 -19.98 -11.49 9.36
C ILE A 185 -19.74 -10.30 8.41
N LEU A 186 -19.03 -10.50 7.30
CA LEU A 186 -18.79 -9.46 6.31
C LEU A 186 -20.11 -8.92 5.72
N GLY A 187 -21.09 -9.80 5.47
CA GLY A 187 -22.44 -9.41 5.05
C GLY A 187 -23.13 -8.47 6.06
N LYS A 188 -23.09 -8.78 7.35
CA LYS A 188 -23.64 -7.93 8.41
C LYS A 188 -22.90 -6.57 8.51
N VAL A 189 -21.58 -6.56 8.37
CA VAL A 189 -20.80 -5.31 8.33
C VAL A 189 -21.24 -4.46 7.15
N LYS A 190 -21.37 -5.04 5.95
CA LYS A 190 -21.86 -4.36 4.75
C LYS A 190 -23.25 -3.77 4.95
N GLU A 191 -24.19 -4.52 5.53
CA GLU A 191 -25.54 -4.04 5.82
C GLU A 191 -25.54 -2.87 6.82
N ARG A 192 -24.78 -3.02 7.93
CA ARG A 192 -24.72 -2.00 8.99
C ARG A 192 -24.19 -0.65 8.50
N PHE A 193 -23.12 -0.67 7.68
CA PHE A 193 -22.46 0.55 7.21
C PHE A 193 -22.94 1.02 5.83
N GLY A 194 -23.51 0.14 5.02
CA GLY A 194 -24.00 0.47 3.67
C GLY A 194 -25.21 1.41 3.63
N SER A 195 -25.88 1.63 4.77
CA SER A 195 -26.96 2.60 4.91
C SER A 195 -26.51 4.00 5.32
N MET A 196 -25.21 4.22 5.54
CA MET A 196 -24.66 5.51 5.95
C MET A 196 -24.37 6.36 4.71
N ASP A 197 -24.87 7.59 4.67
CA ASP A 197 -24.80 8.48 3.49
C ASP A 197 -23.36 8.88 3.10
N ASP A 198 -22.42 8.85 4.05
CA ASP A 198 -21.03 9.27 3.88
C ASP A 198 -20.03 8.10 3.75
N VAL A 199 -20.53 6.87 3.60
CA VAL A 199 -19.69 5.66 3.49
C VAL A 199 -19.88 5.00 2.13
N GLN A 200 -18.80 4.91 1.36
CA GLN A 200 -18.77 4.10 0.16
C GLN A 200 -18.34 2.68 0.51
N VAL A 201 -19.18 1.69 0.20
CA VAL A 201 -18.89 0.27 0.44
C VAL A 201 -18.41 -0.39 -0.83
N THR A 202 -17.26 -1.08 -0.75
CA THR A 202 -16.71 -1.92 -1.83
C THR A 202 -16.53 -3.35 -1.31
N ASP A 203 -17.04 -4.34 -2.05
CA ASP A 203 -17.10 -5.76 -1.62
C ASP A 203 -16.48 -6.75 -2.63
N ILE A 204 -15.58 -6.28 -3.48
CA ILE A 204 -14.89 -7.14 -4.47
C ILE A 204 -13.83 -8.08 -3.83
N ASP A 205 -13.41 -7.78 -2.59
CA ASP A 205 -12.50 -8.62 -1.80
C ASP A 205 -12.75 -8.33 -0.31
N GLY A 206 -13.62 -9.10 0.35
CA GLY A 206 -14.09 -8.77 1.68
C GLY A 206 -15.00 -7.54 1.68
N VAL A 207 -14.85 -6.65 2.65
CA VAL A 207 -15.61 -5.40 2.75
C VAL A 207 -14.68 -4.24 3.07
N LYS A 208 -14.61 -3.27 2.17
CA LYS A 208 -13.96 -1.99 2.41
C LYS A 208 -15.01 -0.90 2.61
N LEU A 209 -14.83 -0.13 3.67
CA LEU A 209 -15.63 1.04 4.01
C LEU A 209 -14.76 2.28 3.80
N ASP A 210 -15.05 3.05 2.77
CA ASP A 210 -14.38 4.32 2.47
C ASP A 210 -15.21 5.48 3.03
N PHE A 211 -14.67 6.17 4.03
CA PHE A 211 -15.17 7.43 4.58
C PHE A 211 -14.50 8.62 3.87
N PRO A 212 -14.98 9.85 4.05
CA PRO A 212 -14.42 11.02 3.36
C PRO A 212 -12.91 11.21 3.57
N THR A 213 -12.37 10.90 4.76
CA THR A 213 -10.96 11.14 5.13
C THR A 213 -10.18 9.89 5.55
N LYS A 214 -10.83 8.74 5.69
CA LYS A 214 -10.25 7.49 6.19
C LYS A 214 -10.92 6.29 5.55
N TRP A 215 -10.34 5.11 5.66
CA TRP A 215 -10.98 3.86 5.23
C TRP A 215 -10.61 2.69 6.15
N VAL A 216 -11.43 1.65 6.15
CA VAL A 216 -11.12 0.36 6.75
C VAL A 216 -11.50 -0.77 5.82
N HIS A 217 -10.64 -1.79 5.72
CA HIS A 217 -10.83 -2.95 4.87
C HIS A 217 -10.73 -4.23 5.70
N LEU A 218 -11.82 -5.00 5.70
CA LEU A 218 -11.92 -6.30 6.35
C LEU A 218 -11.94 -7.38 5.27
N ARG A 219 -11.02 -8.34 5.37
CA ARG A 219 -11.00 -9.47 4.45
C ARG A 219 -10.53 -10.76 5.13
N LYS A 220 -11.08 -11.88 4.70
CA LYS A 220 -10.63 -13.19 5.16
C LYS A 220 -9.24 -13.52 4.61
N SER A 221 -8.44 -14.25 5.39
CA SER A 221 -7.22 -14.87 4.89
C SER A 221 -7.58 -16.14 4.11
N ASN A 222 -6.84 -16.39 3.02
CA ASN A 222 -7.02 -17.60 2.22
C ASN A 222 -6.31 -18.83 2.83
N THR A 223 -5.41 -18.61 3.79
CA THR A 223 -4.51 -19.66 4.32
C THR A 223 -4.68 -19.91 5.81
N GLU A 224 -5.29 -19.02 6.54
CA GLU A 224 -5.40 -19.06 8.01
C GLU A 224 -6.81 -18.66 8.44
N PRO A 225 -7.33 -19.17 9.58
CA PRO A 225 -8.63 -18.75 10.12
C PRO A 225 -8.54 -17.37 10.79
N ILE A 226 -8.15 -16.37 10.02
CA ILE A 226 -8.03 -14.97 10.47
C ILE A 226 -8.76 -14.04 9.52
N MET A 227 -9.27 -12.95 10.07
CA MET A 227 -9.73 -11.79 9.30
C MET A 227 -8.71 -10.66 9.44
N ARG A 228 -8.20 -10.17 8.32
CA ARG A 228 -7.32 -8.99 8.29
C ARG A 228 -8.18 -7.74 8.37
N VAL A 229 -7.75 -6.79 9.21
CA VAL A 229 -8.41 -5.51 9.40
C VAL A 229 -7.37 -4.42 9.20
N TYR A 230 -7.38 -3.81 8.02
CA TYR A 230 -6.49 -2.71 7.68
C TYR A 230 -7.29 -1.42 7.67
N SER A 231 -6.72 -0.36 8.22
CA SER A 231 -7.37 0.95 8.31
C SER A 231 -6.38 2.07 8.05
N GLU A 232 -6.81 3.09 7.34
CA GLU A 232 -6.00 4.26 7.00
C GLU A 232 -6.69 5.54 7.46
N ALA A 233 -5.89 6.46 8.03
CA ALA A 233 -6.33 7.78 8.42
C ALA A 233 -5.17 8.81 8.35
N ALA A 234 -5.44 10.06 8.74
CA ALA A 234 -4.45 11.14 8.75
C ALA A 234 -3.36 10.96 9.82
N THR A 235 -3.64 10.21 10.88
CA THR A 235 -2.68 9.84 11.92
C THR A 235 -2.73 8.34 12.21
N MET A 236 -1.65 7.79 12.79
CA MET A 236 -1.62 6.38 13.18
C MET A 236 -2.63 6.07 14.29
N GLU A 237 -2.82 7.02 15.21
CA GLU A 237 -3.79 6.89 16.31
C GLU A 237 -5.23 6.77 15.79
N GLU A 238 -5.59 7.60 14.79
CA GLU A 238 -6.92 7.54 14.16
C GLU A 238 -7.10 6.27 13.33
N ALA A 239 -6.06 5.84 12.62
CA ALA A 239 -6.10 4.60 11.85
C ALA A 239 -6.29 3.39 12.79
N ASP A 240 -5.52 3.32 13.88
CA ASP A 240 -5.61 2.23 14.86
C ASP A 240 -6.97 2.23 15.60
N ALA A 241 -7.47 3.41 15.95
CA ALA A 241 -8.78 3.54 16.59
C ALA A 241 -9.92 3.04 15.68
N LEU A 242 -9.89 3.41 14.38
CA LEU A 242 -10.86 2.92 13.39
C LEU A 242 -10.78 1.40 13.22
N GLY A 243 -9.57 0.84 13.14
CA GLY A 243 -9.38 -0.61 13.06
C GLY A 243 -9.95 -1.35 14.27
N LYS A 244 -9.68 -0.84 15.47
CA LYS A 244 -10.23 -1.41 16.73
C LYS A 244 -11.74 -1.33 16.81
N GLU A 245 -12.32 -0.19 16.43
CA GLU A 245 -13.79 -0.04 16.38
C GLU A 245 -14.44 -1.14 15.53
N LEU A 246 -13.89 -1.39 14.33
CA LEU A 246 -14.42 -2.44 13.46
C LEU A 246 -14.15 -3.86 13.99
N MET A 247 -13.02 -4.08 14.66
CA MET A 247 -12.75 -5.35 15.34
C MET A 247 -13.78 -5.63 16.43
N ASP A 248 -14.14 -4.63 17.25
CA ASP A 248 -15.15 -4.75 18.29
C ASP A 248 -16.53 -5.08 17.70
N VAL A 249 -16.90 -4.44 16.59
CA VAL A 249 -18.13 -4.77 15.84
C VAL A 249 -18.13 -6.23 15.37
N VAL A 250 -17.00 -6.72 14.85
CA VAL A 250 -16.88 -8.14 14.43
C VAL A 250 -17.00 -9.07 15.64
N TYR A 251 -16.34 -8.78 16.77
CA TYR A 251 -16.46 -9.59 17.99
C TYR A 251 -17.88 -9.62 18.57
N GLU A 252 -18.65 -8.53 18.46
CA GLU A 252 -20.05 -8.53 18.83
C GLU A 252 -20.89 -9.47 17.96
N MET A 253 -20.55 -9.59 16.68
CA MET A 253 -21.26 -10.44 15.71
C MET A 253 -20.88 -11.93 15.79
N THR A 254 -19.82 -12.26 16.51
CA THR A 254 -19.34 -13.65 16.72
C THR A 254 -19.86 -14.26 18.03
N LYS A 255 -20.53 -13.50 18.88
CA LYS A 255 -21.19 -13.96 20.11
C LYS A 255 -22.57 -14.52 19.82
#